data_f0c05d7a53db22f8b72ef9fbf60c15e4
#
_entry.id   f0c05d7a53db22f8b72ef9fbf60c15e4
#
_cell.length_a   1.000
_cell.length_b   1.000
_cell.length_c   1.000
_cell.angle_alpha   90.00
_cell.angle_beta   90.00
_cell.angle_gamma   90.00
#
_symmetry.space_group_name_H-M   'P 1'
#
loop_
_entity.id
_entity.type
_entity.pdbx_description
1 polymer ?
#
loop_
_entity_poly.entity_id
_entity_poly.type
_entity_poly.pdbx_seq_one_letter_code
_entity_poly.pdbx_strand_id
1 'polypeptide(L)'
;MAGFPLLLTLLTHCAGSWAQSVLTQPPSASGTPGQRVTISCSGSSSNIGSNTVNWYQQLPGTAPKLLIYSNNQRPSGVSDRFSGSKSGTSASLAISGLRSEDEADYYCAAWDDSLSGP
;
A
#
# COMPACT_ATOMS: atom_id res chain seq x y z
N MET A 1 12.49 -12.42 -5.09
CA MET A 1 11.08 -12.10 -5.18
C MET A 1 10.70 -11.73 -6.58
N ALA A 2 10.86 -12.68 -7.42
CA ALA A 2 10.87 -12.44 -8.85
C ALA A 2 9.52 -12.07 -9.44
N GLY A 3 8.42 -12.39 -8.81
CA GLY A 3 7.11 -12.16 -9.39
C GLY A 3 6.47 -10.81 -9.13
N PHE A 4 7.12 -9.97 -8.34
CA PHE A 4 6.49 -8.75 -7.87
C PHE A 4 6.19 -7.73 -8.95
N PRO A 5 7.10 -7.47 -9.90
CA PRO A 5 6.77 -6.49 -10.94
C PRO A 5 5.55 -6.87 -11.77
N LEU A 6 5.34 -8.15 -11.97
CA LEU A 6 4.16 -8.60 -12.71
C LEU A 6 2.87 -8.32 -11.96
N LEU A 7 2.89 -8.49 -10.64
CA LEU A 7 1.71 -8.21 -9.83
C LEU A 7 1.37 -6.73 -9.85
N LEU A 8 2.37 -5.87 -9.79
CA LEU A 8 2.14 -4.45 -9.89
C LEU A 8 1.49 -4.07 -11.21
N THR A 9 1.94 -4.67 -12.29
CA THR A 9 1.37 -4.41 -13.61
C THR A 9 -0.10 -4.80 -13.67
N LEU A 10 -0.44 -5.94 -13.13
CA LEU A 10 -1.82 -6.40 -13.14
C LEU A 10 -2.73 -5.48 -12.34
N LEU A 11 -2.27 -5.03 -11.18
CA LEU A 11 -3.06 -4.11 -10.37
C LEU A 11 -3.27 -2.78 -11.07
N THR A 12 -2.28 -2.29 -11.76
CA THR A 12 -2.40 -1.06 -12.51
C THR A 12 -3.50 -1.16 -13.56
N HIS A 13 -3.55 -2.27 -14.26
CA HIS A 13 -4.61 -2.49 -15.24
C HIS A 13 -5.99 -2.48 -14.59
N CYS A 14 -6.15 -3.18 -13.50
CA CYS A 14 -7.43 -3.22 -12.81
C CYS A 14 -7.84 -1.85 -12.30
N ALA A 15 -6.90 -1.12 -11.76
CA ALA A 15 -7.18 0.20 -11.21
C ALA A 15 -7.67 1.17 -12.27
N GLY A 16 -7.19 1.04 -13.49
CA GLY A 16 -7.58 1.95 -14.56
C GLY A 16 -9.05 1.92 -14.88
N SER A 17 -9.77 0.85 -14.53
CA SER A 17 -11.18 0.74 -14.83
C SER A 17 -12.07 1.29 -13.71
N TRP A 18 -11.52 1.79 -12.64
CA TRP A 18 -12.29 2.10 -11.44
C TRP A 18 -12.24 3.55 -11.02
N ALA A 19 -11.67 4.44 -11.75
CA ALA A 19 -11.54 5.83 -11.35
C ALA A 19 -10.74 6.05 -10.07
N GLN A 20 -10.31 4.99 -9.41
CA GLN A 20 -9.50 5.07 -8.21
C GLN A 20 -8.04 4.95 -8.60
N SER A 21 -7.22 5.83 -8.05
CA SER A 21 -5.80 5.82 -8.34
C SER A 21 -5.09 4.74 -7.53
N VAL A 22 -4.27 3.93 -8.20
CA VAL A 22 -3.38 3.02 -7.50
C VAL A 22 -1.96 3.51 -7.71
N LEU A 23 -1.33 3.91 -6.62
CA LEU A 23 -0.01 4.51 -6.69
C LEU A 23 1.05 3.44 -6.52
N THR A 24 2.12 3.56 -7.30
CA THR A 24 3.16 2.55 -7.29
C THR A 24 4.18 2.84 -6.19
N GLN A 25 4.76 1.79 -5.67
CA GLN A 25 5.82 1.85 -4.69
C GLN A 25 6.75 0.66 -4.92
N PRO A 26 7.87 0.59 -4.21
CA PRO A 26 8.73 -0.59 -4.33
C PRO A 26 7.94 -1.85 -4.05
N PRO A 27 8.16 -2.92 -4.84
CA PRO A 27 7.27 -4.08 -4.80
C PRO A 27 7.34 -4.90 -3.53
N SER A 28 8.33 -4.75 -2.71
CA SER A 28 8.36 -5.54 -1.49
C SER A 28 9.14 -4.83 -0.41
N ALA A 29 8.77 -5.11 0.82
CA ALA A 29 9.57 -4.73 1.96
C ALA A 29 10.73 -5.71 2.06
N SER A 30 11.92 -5.21 2.29
CA SER A 30 13.07 -6.07 2.52
C SER A 30 13.84 -5.58 3.73
N GLY A 31 14.38 -6.54 4.46
CA GLY A 31 15.14 -6.25 5.65
C GLY A 31 15.41 -7.54 6.37
N THR A 32 16.14 -7.45 7.47
CA THR A 32 16.41 -8.62 8.29
C THR A 32 15.33 -8.79 9.35
N PRO A 33 15.09 -10.01 9.81
CA PRO A 33 14.10 -10.23 10.86
C PRO A 33 14.34 -9.33 12.07
N GLY A 34 13.27 -8.80 12.63
CA GLY A 34 13.33 -7.93 13.79
C GLY A 34 13.52 -6.45 13.47
N GLN A 35 13.88 -6.11 12.25
CA GLN A 35 14.10 -4.73 11.87
C GLN A 35 12.78 -4.00 11.60
N ARG A 36 12.87 -2.68 11.52
CA ARG A 36 11.76 -1.85 11.07
C ARG A 36 11.98 -1.50 9.61
N VAL A 37 10.93 -1.66 8.81
CA VAL A 37 10.96 -1.36 7.38
C VAL A 37 9.90 -0.33 7.09
N THR A 38 10.21 0.61 6.21
CA THR A 38 9.25 1.63 5.79
C THR A 38 9.10 1.59 4.28
N ILE A 39 7.85 1.59 3.82
CA ILE A 39 7.51 1.61 2.40
C ILE A 39 6.80 2.92 2.13
N SER A 40 7.26 3.65 1.13
CA SER A 40 6.73 4.97 0.81
C SER A 40 5.90 4.93 -0.47
N CYS A 41 4.93 5.83 -0.52
CA CYS A 41 4.05 5.98 -1.66
C CYS A 41 3.91 7.47 -1.92
N SER A 42 4.26 7.90 -3.13
CA SER A 42 4.19 9.31 -3.50
C SER A 42 3.03 9.56 -4.43
N GLY A 43 2.37 10.67 -4.23
CA GLY A 43 1.25 11.05 -5.07
C GLY A 43 1.26 12.54 -5.37
N SER A 44 0.08 13.10 -5.49
CA SER A 44 -0.10 14.51 -5.81
C SER A 44 -1.17 15.10 -4.91
N SER A 45 -1.39 16.40 -5.06
CA SER A 45 -2.41 17.09 -4.28
C SER A 45 -3.81 16.60 -4.57
N SER A 46 -4.05 16.02 -5.76
CA SER A 46 -5.39 15.55 -6.13
C SER A 46 -5.70 14.15 -5.61
N ASN A 47 -4.71 13.39 -5.20
CA ASN A 47 -4.96 12.05 -4.64
C ASN A 47 -4.54 11.98 -3.18
N ILE A 48 -3.29 11.73 -2.88
CA ILE A 48 -2.89 11.60 -1.47
C ILE A 48 -3.08 12.90 -0.71
N GLY A 49 -2.83 14.03 -1.35
CA GLY A 49 -2.94 15.32 -0.68
C GLY A 49 -4.34 15.67 -0.21
N SER A 50 -5.37 15.15 -0.86
CA SER A 50 -6.76 15.51 -0.54
C SER A 50 -7.62 14.32 -0.11
N ASN A 51 -7.10 13.11 -0.16
CA ASN A 51 -7.87 11.92 0.15
C ASN A 51 -7.15 11.02 1.13
N THR A 52 -7.87 10.07 1.69
CA THR A 52 -7.25 9.09 2.58
C THR A 52 -6.55 8.01 1.78
N VAL A 53 -5.57 7.39 2.41
CA VAL A 53 -4.76 6.35 1.80
C VAL A 53 -5.05 5.03 2.47
N ASN A 54 -5.19 4.00 1.64
CA ASN A 54 -5.32 2.63 2.11
C ASN A 54 -4.09 1.85 1.68
N TRP A 55 -3.74 0.85 2.47
CA TRP A 55 -2.64 -0.05 2.17
C TRP A 55 -3.16 -1.47 2.10
N TYR A 56 -2.63 -2.22 1.15
CA TYR A 56 -3.00 -3.62 0.93
C TYR A 56 -1.75 -4.48 0.98
N GLN A 57 -1.92 -5.68 1.51
CA GLN A 57 -0.86 -6.70 1.55
C GLN A 57 -1.30 -7.88 0.71
N GLN A 58 -0.43 -8.34 -0.16
CA GLN A 58 -0.70 -9.54 -0.96
C GLN A 58 0.39 -10.56 -0.71
N LEU A 59 0.03 -11.63 -0.01
CA LEU A 59 0.91 -12.76 0.22
C LEU A 59 0.99 -13.59 -1.06
N PRO A 60 2.10 -14.31 -1.27
CA PRO A 60 2.25 -15.12 -2.48
C PRO A 60 1.07 -16.07 -2.66
N GLY A 61 0.49 -16.07 -3.86
CA GLY A 61 -0.60 -16.96 -4.19
C GLY A 61 -1.95 -16.61 -3.61
N THR A 62 -2.10 -15.45 -3.01
CA THR A 62 -3.38 -15.04 -2.40
C THR A 62 -3.83 -13.70 -2.96
N ALA A 63 -5.10 -13.41 -2.74
CA ALA A 63 -5.65 -12.10 -3.10
C ALA A 63 -5.15 -11.03 -2.12
N PRO A 64 -5.07 -9.77 -2.56
CA PRO A 64 -4.71 -8.69 -1.65
C PRO A 64 -5.73 -8.55 -0.53
N LYS A 65 -5.25 -8.19 0.65
CA LYS A 65 -6.13 -7.91 1.77
C LYS A 65 -5.86 -6.52 2.29
N LEU A 66 -6.89 -5.90 2.85
CA LEU A 66 -6.77 -4.57 3.42
C LEU A 66 -5.92 -4.63 4.68
N LEU A 67 -4.87 -3.82 4.72
CA LEU A 67 -3.94 -3.78 5.83
C LEU A 67 -4.14 -2.52 6.68
N ILE A 68 -4.28 -1.38 6.04
CA ILE A 68 -4.48 -0.08 6.68
C ILE A 68 -5.54 0.67 5.89
N TYR A 69 -6.46 1.34 6.57
CA TYR A 69 -7.43 2.21 5.92
C TYR A 69 -7.43 3.58 6.60
N SER A 70 -7.95 4.57 5.89
CA SER A 70 -8.03 5.95 6.40
C SER A 70 -6.69 6.42 6.96
N ASN A 71 -5.64 6.19 6.22
CA ASN A 71 -4.25 6.58 6.49
C ASN A 71 -3.58 5.78 7.58
N ASN A 72 -4.24 5.47 8.69
CA ASN A 72 -3.56 4.88 9.85
C ASN A 72 -4.43 3.93 10.67
N GLN A 73 -5.56 3.50 10.15
CA GLN A 73 -6.45 2.60 10.88
C GLN A 73 -6.21 1.16 10.50
N ARG A 74 -6.21 0.27 11.46
CA ARG A 74 -6.03 -1.16 11.21
C ARG A 74 -7.36 -1.87 11.32
N PRO A 75 -7.74 -2.69 10.33
CA PRO A 75 -8.88 -3.57 10.49
C PRO A 75 -8.65 -4.57 11.61
N SER A 76 -9.73 -5.12 12.12
CA SER A 76 -9.64 -6.19 13.12
C SER A 76 -8.80 -7.34 12.56
N GLY A 77 -7.88 -7.84 13.35
CA GLY A 77 -7.02 -8.96 12.95
C GLY A 77 -5.69 -8.54 12.35
N VAL A 78 -5.48 -7.26 12.11
CA VAL A 78 -4.18 -6.79 11.61
C VAL A 78 -3.30 -6.44 12.80
N SER A 79 -2.06 -6.93 12.78
CA SER A 79 -1.10 -6.75 13.85
C SER A 79 -0.75 -5.27 14.05
N ASP A 80 -0.52 -4.87 15.28
CA ASP A 80 -0.08 -3.52 15.59
C ASP A 80 1.36 -3.24 15.16
N ARG A 81 2.04 -4.23 14.61
CA ARG A 81 3.36 -4.03 14.00
C ARG A 81 3.26 -3.18 12.74
N PHE A 82 2.08 -3.11 12.13
CA PHE A 82 1.85 -2.32 10.92
C PHE A 82 1.28 -0.97 11.33
N SER A 83 1.85 0.08 10.79
CA SER A 83 1.34 1.43 11.02
C SER A 83 1.45 2.25 9.75
N GLY A 84 0.50 3.17 9.58
CA GLY A 84 0.47 4.03 8.43
C GLY A 84 0.53 5.50 8.82
N SER A 85 1.02 6.31 7.92
CA SER A 85 1.03 7.76 8.10
C SER A 85 0.92 8.44 6.76
N LYS A 86 0.51 9.69 6.79
CA LYS A 86 0.39 10.51 5.60
C LYS A 86 0.90 11.90 5.94
N SER A 87 1.67 12.47 5.04
CA SER A 87 2.17 13.83 5.18
C SER A 87 2.21 14.48 3.81
N GLY A 88 1.42 15.55 3.64
CA GLY A 88 1.35 16.23 2.35
C GLY A 88 0.86 15.30 1.26
N THR A 89 1.68 15.09 0.24
CA THR A 89 1.32 14.25 -0.91
C THR A 89 2.00 12.89 -0.86
N SER A 90 2.51 12.48 0.30
CA SER A 90 3.18 11.20 0.46
C SER A 90 2.56 10.43 1.62
N ALA A 91 2.65 9.11 1.54
CA ALA A 91 2.21 8.22 2.59
C ALA A 91 3.28 7.19 2.87
N SER A 92 3.27 6.63 4.06
CA SER A 92 4.24 5.62 4.45
C SER A 92 3.56 4.51 5.23
N LEU A 93 4.02 3.30 4.98
CA LEU A 93 3.66 2.12 5.76
C LEU A 93 4.90 1.66 6.49
N ALA A 94 4.81 1.51 7.80
CA ALA A 94 5.92 1.02 8.60
C ALA A 94 5.57 -0.36 9.16
N ILE A 95 6.55 -1.25 9.10
CA ILE A 95 6.43 -2.60 9.65
C ILE A 95 7.55 -2.74 10.68
N SER A 96 7.19 -2.88 11.94
CA SER A 96 8.17 -3.08 13.00
C SER A 96 8.28 -4.56 13.32
N GLY A 97 9.45 -4.98 13.79
CA GLY A 97 9.67 -6.38 14.15
C GLY A 97 9.43 -7.30 12.96
N LEU A 98 10.09 -7.03 11.86
CA LEU A 98 9.87 -7.73 10.60
C LEU A 98 9.97 -9.24 10.79
N ARG A 99 9.03 -9.97 10.20
CA ARG A 99 8.97 -11.44 10.25
C ARG A 99 8.98 -12.01 8.84
N SER A 100 9.32 -13.28 8.74
CA SER A 100 9.33 -13.94 7.43
C SER A 100 7.94 -13.97 6.78
N GLU A 101 6.88 -14.05 7.58
CA GLU A 101 5.52 -14.04 7.02
C GLU A 101 5.11 -12.66 6.51
N ASP A 102 5.89 -11.62 6.74
CA ASP A 102 5.64 -10.30 6.18
C ASP A 102 6.13 -10.19 4.75
N GLU A 103 6.75 -11.23 4.23
CA GLU A 103 7.24 -11.23 2.86
C GLU A 103 6.05 -11.27 1.92
N ALA A 104 5.78 -10.14 1.29
CA ALA A 104 4.57 -9.92 0.51
C ALA A 104 4.77 -8.71 -0.38
N ASP A 105 3.83 -8.49 -1.28
CA ASP A 105 3.74 -7.23 -2.00
C ASP A 105 2.83 -6.28 -1.21
N TYR A 106 3.19 -5.01 -1.25
CA TYR A 106 2.43 -3.99 -0.53
C TYR A 106 2.03 -2.89 -1.51
N TYR A 107 0.78 -2.49 -1.45
CA TYR A 107 0.23 -1.51 -2.38
C TYR A 107 -0.47 -0.41 -1.61
N CYS A 108 -0.34 0.82 -2.09
CA CYS A 108 -1.12 1.93 -1.57
C CYS A 108 -2.15 2.35 -2.61
N ALA A 109 -3.26 2.90 -2.14
CA ALA A 109 -4.32 3.39 -3.01
C ALA A 109 -4.99 4.60 -2.38
N ALA A 110 -5.40 5.52 -3.23
CA ALA A 110 -6.14 6.71 -2.82
C ALA A 110 -7.03 7.14 -3.98
N TRP A 111 -8.17 7.77 -3.66
CA TRP A 111 -8.99 8.39 -4.69
C TRP A 111 -8.23 9.55 -5.30
N ASP A 112 -8.51 9.81 -6.55
CA ASP A 112 -7.93 10.94 -7.25
C ASP A 112 -9.05 11.86 -7.70
N ASP A 113 -9.06 13.09 -7.18
CA ASP A 113 -10.11 14.04 -7.45
C ASP A 113 -10.07 14.57 -8.88
N SER A 114 -8.92 14.42 -9.55
CA SER A 114 -8.80 14.87 -10.93
C SER A 114 -9.45 13.91 -11.91
N LEU A 115 -9.76 12.70 -11.48
CA LEU A 115 -10.46 11.74 -12.32
C LEU A 115 -11.95 11.97 -12.17
N SER A 116 -12.61 12.25 -13.28
CA SER A 116 -14.04 12.53 -13.22
C SER A 116 -14.83 11.25 -13.18
N GLY A 117 -15.94 11.34 -12.51
CA GLY A 117 -16.85 10.26 -12.40
C GLY A 117 -16.46 9.34 -11.30
N PRO A 118 -17.29 8.37 -11.11
CA PRO A 118 -17.16 7.43 -10.01
C PRO A 118 -16.06 6.48 -10.25
#